data_b326e0485f38b625be8a4c6e43192db6
#
_entry.id   b326e0485f38b625be8a4c6e43192db6
#
_cell.length_a   1.000
_cell.length_b   1.000
_cell.length_c   1.000
_cell.angle_alpha   90.00
_cell.angle_beta   90.00
_cell.angle_gamma   90.00
#
_symmetry.space_group_name_H-M   'P 1'
#
loop_
_entity.id
_entity.type
_entity.pdbx_description
1 polymer ?
#
loop_
_entity_poly.entity_id
_entity_poly.type
_entity_poly.pdbx_seq_one_letter_code
_entity_poly.pdbx_strand_id
1 'polypeptide(L)'
;EDVHFLMYAPTFRGGSQETNRSIEVGDHFPDYKMVKDALEKRFGGTWYILLRLHPQLVARHMQSGCKSDYIVDVSREDDMYELLAGCDAFMTDYSSAAFDAAVMEIPIFLYCDDYDTYEQERGKLLWDLNSDALPFVLTTNNLELQKKVEKFDSAIYNMSLKKMVIDTNMQEDGKAARKVVEHICSS
;
A
#
# COMPACT_ATOMS: atom_id res chain seq x y z
N GLU A 1 -24.31 4.44 10.06
CA GLU A 1 -23.64 4.63 8.77
C GLU A 1 -22.47 3.65 8.73
N ASP A 2 -22.30 2.97 7.60
CA ASP A 2 -21.23 2.01 7.41
C ASP A 2 -19.97 2.81 7.04
N VAL A 3 -18.95 2.78 7.91
CA VAL A 3 -17.72 3.58 7.78
C VAL A 3 -16.56 2.64 7.52
N HIS A 4 -15.77 2.95 6.49
CA HIS A 4 -14.65 2.16 6.05
C HIS A 4 -13.36 2.97 5.96
N PHE A 5 -12.23 2.30 6.08
CA PHE A 5 -10.92 2.91 6.04
C PHE A 5 -10.02 2.29 4.98
N LEU A 6 -9.45 3.15 4.13
CA LEU A 6 -8.31 2.80 3.28
C LEU A 6 -7.05 3.37 3.91
N MET A 7 -6.06 2.55 4.24
CA MET A 7 -4.73 3.08 4.56
C MET A 7 -3.92 3.26 3.26
N TYR A 8 -3.37 4.46 3.07
CA TYR A 8 -2.40 4.73 2.00
C TYR A 8 -1.03 5.02 2.60
N ALA A 9 -0.06 4.14 2.32
CA ALA A 9 1.30 4.21 2.84
C ALA A 9 2.34 4.06 1.71
N PRO A 10 2.65 5.13 0.97
CA PRO A 10 3.62 5.07 -0.13
C PRO A 10 5.05 4.99 0.36
N THR A 11 5.92 4.38 -0.45
CA THR A 11 7.36 4.32 -0.23
C THR A 11 7.99 5.71 -0.37
N PHE A 12 8.94 6.01 0.50
CA PHE A 12 9.74 7.23 0.39
C PHE A 12 10.69 7.16 -0.81
N ARG A 13 10.58 8.14 -1.71
CA ARG A 13 11.42 8.24 -2.92
C ARG A 13 12.69 9.09 -2.74
N GLY A 14 13.06 9.43 -1.50
CA GLY A 14 14.27 10.19 -1.18
C GLY A 14 15.56 9.43 -1.53
N GLY A 15 16.60 10.14 -1.93
CA GLY A 15 17.94 9.60 -2.15
C GLY A 15 18.56 9.07 -0.86
N SER A 16 19.58 8.19 -0.96
CA SER A 16 20.41 7.82 0.19
C SER A 16 21.08 9.07 0.77
N GLN A 17 21.41 9.04 2.06
CA GLN A 17 22.12 10.16 2.74
C GLN A 17 23.46 10.53 2.08
N GLU A 18 24.00 9.67 1.22
CA GLU A 18 25.27 9.86 0.51
C GLU A 18 25.13 10.59 -0.83
N THR A 19 23.94 10.69 -1.40
CA THR A 19 23.72 11.41 -2.65
C THR A 19 23.02 12.74 -2.35
N ASN A 20 23.75 13.84 -2.56
CA ASN A 20 23.25 15.23 -2.58
C ASN A 20 22.28 15.45 -3.78
N ARG A 21 21.48 14.43 -4.14
CA ARG A 21 20.44 14.56 -5.15
C ARG A 21 19.32 15.40 -4.54
N SER A 22 19.11 16.56 -5.13
CA SER A 22 17.88 17.31 -4.96
C SER A 22 16.73 16.32 -5.18
N ILE A 23 16.01 16.01 -4.12
CA ILE A 23 14.85 15.14 -4.17
C ILE A 23 13.79 15.92 -4.95
N GLU A 24 13.74 15.75 -6.25
CA GLU A 24 12.51 15.99 -6.99
C GLU A 24 11.57 14.87 -6.56
N VAL A 25 10.93 15.10 -5.43
CA VAL A 25 9.75 14.34 -5.05
C VAL A 25 8.69 14.80 -6.02
N GLY A 26 8.63 14.14 -7.17
CA GLY A 26 7.47 14.23 -8.04
C GLY A 26 6.24 13.94 -7.18
N ASP A 27 5.12 14.57 -7.47
CA ASP A 27 3.86 14.37 -6.77
C ASP A 27 3.28 12.99 -7.16
N HIS A 28 3.96 11.91 -6.70
CA HIS A 28 3.56 10.51 -6.92
C HIS A 28 2.38 10.13 -6.01
N PHE A 29 1.39 11.01 -5.93
CA PHE A 29 0.20 10.78 -5.12
C PHE A 29 -1.02 10.57 -6.02
N PRO A 30 -1.91 9.64 -5.67
CA PRO A 30 -3.17 9.49 -6.37
C PRO A 30 -4.10 10.67 -6.10
N ASP A 31 -5.08 10.85 -6.96
CA ASP A 31 -6.23 11.71 -6.69
C ASP A 31 -7.11 11.04 -5.62
N TYR A 32 -6.98 11.49 -4.38
CA TYR A 32 -7.68 10.91 -3.24
C TYR A 32 -9.20 10.97 -3.37
N LYS A 33 -9.73 12.01 -4.06
CA LYS A 33 -11.17 12.08 -4.29
C LYS A 33 -11.63 11.00 -5.26
N MET A 34 -10.91 10.79 -6.34
CA MET A 34 -11.22 9.70 -7.28
C MET A 34 -11.14 8.33 -6.61
N VAL A 35 -10.14 8.11 -5.74
CA VAL A 35 -10.00 6.87 -4.96
C VAL A 35 -11.20 6.66 -4.06
N LYS A 36 -11.56 7.67 -3.26
CA LYS A 36 -12.72 7.61 -2.36
C LYS A 36 -14.01 7.30 -3.13
N ASP A 37 -14.30 8.07 -4.19
CA ASP A 37 -15.51 7.91 -4.98
C ASP A 37 -15.59 6.49 -5.60
N ALA A 38 -14.46 5.94 -6.04
CA ALA A 38 -14.39 4.58 -6.59
C ALA A 38 -14.65 3.50 -5.53
N LEU A 39 -14.09 3.66 -4.32
CA LEU A 39 -14.31 2.76 -3.20
C LEU A 39 -15.77 2.76 -2.76
N GLU A 40 -16.37 3.93 -2.58
CA GLU A 40 -17.78 4.08 -2.23
C GLU A 40 -18.71 3.47 -3.28
N LYS A 41 -18.40 3.66 -4.55
CA LYS A 41 -19.14 3.07 -5.65
C LYS A 41 -19.06 1.55 -5.67
N ARG A 42 -17.89 0.98 -5.35
CA ARG A 42 -17.64 -0.47 -5.43
C ARG A 42 -18.10 -1.21 -4.18
N PHE A 43 -17.82 -0.68 -3.00
CA PHE A 43 -18.01 -1.37 -1.73
C PHE A 43 -19.17 -0.80 -0.90
N GLY A 44 -19.67 0.40 -1.26
CA GLY A 44 -20.68 1.11 -0.47
C GLY A 44 -20.08 1.83 0.73
N GLY A 45 -20.96 2.34 1.60
CA GLY A 45 -20.57 3.03 2.83
C GLY A 45 -19.90 4.39 2.60
N THR A 46 -19.29 4.91 3.66
CA THR A 46 -18.50 6.15 3.66
C THR A 46 -17.04 5.82 3.90
N TRP A 47 -16.16 6.23 3.01
CA TRP A 47 -14.74 5.90 3.08
C TRP A 47 -13.90 7.07 3.56
N TYR A 48 -12.95 6.77 4.45
CA TYR A 48 -11.89 7.66 4.90
C TYR A 48 -10.53 7.12 4.46
N ILE A 49 -9.60 8.03 4.15
CA ILE A 49 -8.22 7.68 3.78
C ILE A 49 -7.31 8.00 4.96
N LEU A 50 -6.72 6.97 5.55
CA LEU A 50 -5.67 7.10 6.55
C LEU A 50 -4.34 7.25 5.82
N LEU A 51 -3.81 8.47 5.80
CA LEU A 51 -2.58 8.78 5.09
C LEU A 51 -1.39 8.58 6.02
N ARG A 52 -0.52 7.63 5.68
CA ARG A 52 0.70 7.35 6.42
C ARG A 52 1.94 7.62 5.57
N LEU A 53 2.49 8.79 5.71
CA LEU A 53 3.67 9.23 4.97
C LEU A 53 4.95 9.03 5.80
N HIS A 54 6.06 8.81 5.10
CA HIS A 54 7.36 8.93 5.73
C HIS A 54 7.53 10.34 6.34
N PRO A 55 8.12 10.51 7.54
CA PRO A 55 8.21 11.81 8.22
C PRO A 55 8.76 12.96 7.37
N GLN A 56 9.67 12.67 6.43
CA GLN A 56 10.22 13.65 5.52
C GLN A 56 9.23 14.14 4.45
N LEU A 57 8.17 13.39 4.17
CA LEU A 57 7.12 13.78 3.22
C LEU A 57 6.00 14.57 3.88
N VAL A 58 5.76 14.39 5.18
CA VAL A 58 4.66 15.02 5.92
C VAL A 58 4.67 16.54 5.76
N ALA A 59 5.83 17.17 5.97
CA ALA A 59 5.95 18.64 5.91
C ALA A 59 5.62 19.20 4.51
N ARG A 60 5.97 18.47 3.45
CA ARG A 60 5.69 18.89 2.06
C ARG A 60 4.24 18.65 1.68
N HIS A 61 3.71 17.49 2.02
CA HIS A 61 2.31 17.15 1.71
C HIS A 61 1.33 18.09 2.42
N MET A 62 1.61 18.48 3.66
CA MET A 62 0.82 19.45 4.40
C MET A 62 0.85 20.87 3.77
N GLN A 63 1.92 21.23 3.05
CA GLN A 63 2.03 22.49 2.33
C GLN A 63 1.25 22.49 1.02
N SER A 64 1.01 21.34 0.40
CA SER A 64 0.24 21.22 -0.86
C SER A 64 -1.27 21.46 -0.69
N GLY A 65 -1.74 21.71 0.53
CA GLY A 65 -3.14 22.08 0.79
C GLY A 65 -4.14 20.92 0.71
N CYS A 66 -3.68 19.68 0.75
CA CYS A 66 -4.51 18.48 0.69
C CYS A 66 -5.28 18.23 2.00
N LYS A 67 -6.09 19.23 2.41
CA LYS A 67 -7.00 19.09 3.55
C LYS A 67 -8.39 18.76 3.04
N SER A 68 -8.88 17.62 3.43
CA SER A 68 -10.26 17.18 3.16
C SER A 68 -10.80 16.50 4.40
N ASP A 69 -12.11 16.54 4.59
CA ASP A 69 -12.80 15.93 5.74
C ASP A 69 -12.71 14.39 5.74
N TYR A 70 -12.30 13.80 4.62
CA TYR A 70 -12.15 12.34 4.45
C TYR A 70 -10.68 11.87 4.45
N ILE A 71 -9.70 12.75 4.68
CA ILE A 71 -8.27 12.39 4.79
C ILE A 71 -7.81 12.63 6.22
N VAL A 72 -7.30 11.59 6.86
CA VAL A 72 -6.74 11.63 8.21
C VAL A 72 -5.26 11.31 8.13
N ASP A 73 -4.41 12.26 8.54
CA ASP A 73 -2.95 12.05 8.62
C ASP A 73 -2.61 11.25 9.89
N VAL A 74 -2.21 10.00 9.70
CA VAL A 74 -1.75 9.08 10.75
C VAL A 74 -0.25 8.82 10.70
N SER A 75 0.52 9.71 10.06
CA SER A 75 1.97 9.53 9.85
C SER A 75 2.79 9.55 11.14
N ARG A 76 2.20 10.02 12.23
CA ARG A 76 2.86 10.13 13.55
C ARG A 76 2.49 9.01 14.52
N GLU A 77 1.55 8.15 14.14
CA GLU A 77 1.18 7.01 14.97
C GLU A 77 2.33 6.00 15.00
N ASP A 78 2.58 5.41 16.15
CA ASP A 78 3.78 4.59 16.36
C ASP A 78 3.72 3.27 15.58
N ASP A 79 2.58 2.57 15.61
CA ASP A 79 2.42 1.27 14.97
C ASP A 79 1.50 1.32 13.75
N MET A 80 2.10 1.11 12.57
CA MET A 80 1.36 1.04 11.30
C MET A 80 0.46 -0.20 11.24
N TYR A 81 0.91 -1.32 11.78
CA TYR A 81 0.19 -2.59 11.65
C TYR A 81 -1.04 -2.65 12.57
N GLU A 82 -0.98 -1.99 13.72
CA GLU A 82 -2.14 -1.81 14.58
C GLU A 82 -3.24 -1.00 13.88
N LEU A 83 -2.85 0.08 13.20
CA LEU A 83 -3.78 0.87 12.38
C LEU A 83 -4.30 0.07 11.18
N LEU A 84 -3.41 -0.63 10.48
CA LEU A 84 -3.75 -1.43 9.30
C LEU A 84 -4.76 -2.54 9.64
N ALA A 85 -4.66 -3.13 10.82
CA ALA A 85 -5.62 -4.14 11.30
C ALA A 85 -7.06 -3.63 11.43
N GLY A 86 -7.25 -2.30 11.50
CA GLY A 86 -8.56 -1.65 11.51
C GLY A 86 -9.03 -1.16 10.14
N CYS A 87 -8.28 -1.45 9.05
CA CYS A 87 -8.60 -0.97 7.72
C CYS A 87 -9.33 -2.03 6.89
N ASP A 88 -10.19 -1.56 5.97
CA ASP A 88 -10.93 -2.40 5.02
C ASP A 88 -10.21 -2.56 3.67
N ALA A 89 -9.22 -1.71 3.40
CA ALA A 89 -8.38 -1.79 2.21
C ALA A 89 -7.01 -1.16 2.49
N PHE A 90 -6.01 -1.57 1.70
CA PHE A 90 -4.66 -1.03 1.74
C PHE A 90 -4.23 -0.53 0.36
N MET A 91 -3.57 0.62 0.32
CA MET A 91 -2.94 1.14 -0.89
C MET A 91 -1.49 1.51 -0.59
N THR A 92 -0.61 1.11 -1.48
CA THR A 92 0.82 1.43 -1.41
C THR A 92 1.39 1.50 -2.84
N ASP A 93 2.69 1.38 -2.98
CA ASP A 93 3.39 1.33 -4.26
C ASP A 93 4.34 0.11 -4.30
N TYR A 94 5.64 0.31 -4.13
CA TYR A 94 6.66 -0.75 -4.16
C TYR A 94 6.97 -1.34 -2.78
N SER A 95 6.18 -1.02 -1.77
CA SER A 95 6.42 -1.43 -0.40
C SER A 95 6.11 -2.91 -0.16
N SER A 96 7.02 -3.60 0.53
CA SER A 96 6.78 -4.96 1.02
C SER A 96 5.61 -5.06 2.03
N ALA A 97 5.15 -3.93 2.58
CA ALA A 97 3.96 -3.90 3.44
C ALA A 97 2.69 -4.44 2.75
N ALA A 98 2.67 -4.50 1.40
CA ALA A 98 1.62 -5.18 0.66
C ALA A 98 1.50 -6.67 1.04
N PHE A 99 2.62 -7.35 1.32
CA PHE A 99 2.60 -8.76 1.75
C PHE A 99 2.12 -8.90 3.20
N ASP A 100 2.43 -7.94 4.07
CA ASP A 100 1.91 -7.92 5.43
C ASP A 100 0.40 -7.69 5.44
N ALA A 101 -0.09 -6.75 4.61
CA ALA A 101 -1.52 -6.51 4.42
C ALA A 101 -2.24 -7.73 3.80
N ALA A 102 -1.56 -8.53 2.98
CA ALA A 102 -2.11 -9.75 2.39
C ALA A 102 -2.52 -10.79 3.45
N VAL A 103 -1.85 -10.83 4.59
CA VAL A 103 -2.22 -11.70 5.72
C VAL A 103 -3.61 -11.36 6.29
N MET A 104 -4.04 -10.11 6.14
CA MET A 104 -5.34 -9.63 6.62
C MET A 104 -6.48 -9.89 5.62
N GLU A 105 -6.18 -10.42 4.45
CA GLU A 105 -7.14 -10.74 3.37
C GLU A 105 -7.95 -9.53 2.86
N ILE A 106 -7.47 -8.29 3.10
CA ILE A 106 -8.11 -7.08 2.60
C ILE A 106 -7.68 -6.76 1.16
N PRO A 107 -8.49 -6.00 0.37
CA PRO A 107 -8.10 -5.52 -0.95
C PRO A 107 -6.81 -4.69 -0.92
N ILE A 108 -5.87 -4.98 -1.81
CA ILE A 108 -4.59 -4.27 -1.92
C ILE A 108 -4.45 -3.67 -3.32
N PHE A 109 -4.27 -2.35 -3.35
CA PHE A 109 -4.07 -1.57 -4.56
C PHE A 109 -2.65 -1.01 -4.60
N LEU A 110 -1.96 -1.15 -5.74
CA LEU A 110 -0.63 -0.59 -5.96
C LEU A 110 -0.76 0.60 -6.91
N TYR A 111 -0.38 1.79 -6.45
CA TYR A 111 -0.32 3.00 -7.27
C TYR A 111 1.13 3.32 -7.60
N CYS A 112 1.56 3.01 -8.82
CA CYS A 112 2.94 3.08 -9.28
C CYS A 112 3.02 3.92 -10.56
N ASP A 113 2.83 5.24 -10.46
CA ASP A 113 2.80 6.16 -11.62
C ASP A 113 4.18 6.36 -12.28
N ASP A 114 5.24 5.96 -11.58
CA ASP A 114 6.63 5.93 -12.05
C ASP A 114 7.13 4.51 -12.40
N TYR A 115 6.21 3.54 -12.64
CA TYR A 115 6.55 2.12 -12.81
C TYR A 115 7.63 1.86 -13.84
N ASP A 116 7.57 2.52 -14.99
CA ASP A 116 8.54 2.33 -16.08
C ASP A 116 9.97 2.83 -15.76
N THR A 117 10.10 3.76 -14.82
CA THR A 117 11.37 4.40 -14.44
C THR A 117 11.91 3.95 -13.10
N TYR A 118 11.06 3.43 -12.23
CA TYR A 118 11.42 3.07 -10.87
C TYR A 118 12.59 2.07 -10.79
N GLU A 119 12.57 1.00 -11.59
CA GLU A 119 13.65 0.01 -11.59
C GLU A 119 14.98 0.57 -12.10
N GLN A 120 14.94 1.56 -13.01
CA GLN A 120 16.14 2.21 -13.50
C GLN A 120 16.82 3.07 -12.43
N GLU A 121 16.04 3.66 -11.55
CA GLU A 121 16.50 4.55 -10.49
C GLU A 121 16.86 3.84 -9.20
N ARG A 122 16.14 2.77 -8.85
CA ARG A 122 16.18 2.09 -7.54
C ARG A 122 16.73 0.68 -7.59
N GLY A 123 16.88 0.12 -8.78
CA GLY A 123 17.26 -1.25 -9.01
C GLY A 123 16.05 -2.18 -9.18
N LYS A 124 16.33 -3.39 -9.63
CA LYS A 124 15.32 -4.37 -9.98
C LYS A 124 14.51 -4.79 -8.75
N LEU A 125 13.20 -4.83 -8.92
CA LEU A 125 12.28 -5.36 -7.91
C LEU A 125 12.48 -6.87 -7.73
N LEU A 126 12.28 -7.36 -6.51
CA LEU A 126 12.33 -8.79 -6.21
C LEU A 126 11.20 -9.55 -6.93
N TRP A 127 10.05 -8.94 -7.05
CA TRP A 127 8.86 -9.48 -7.69
C TRP A 127 8.46 -8.60 -8.87
N ASP A 128 8.08 -9.20 -9.98
CA ASP A 128 7.39 -8.50 -11.05
C ASP A 128 5.96 -8.20 -10.59
N LEU A 129 5.69 -6.92 -10.29
CA LEU A 129 4.38 -6.48 -9.80
C LEU A 129 3.27 -6.64 -10.84
N ASN A 130 3.62 -6.81 -12.12
CA ASN A 130 2.67 -7.06 -13.20
C ASN A 130 2.43 -8.57 -13.43
N SER A 131 3.00 -9.42 -12.59
CA SER A 131 2.86 -10.87 -12.69
C SER A 131 1.51 -11.35 -12.17
N ASP A 132 0.90 -12.30 -12.88
CA ASP A 132 -0.29 -13.04 -12.42
C ASP A 132 -0.07 -13.83 -11.11
N ALA A 133 1.19 -13.95 -10.66
CA ALA A 133 1.53 -14.59 -9.40
C ALA A 133 1.16 -13.72 -8.17
N LEU A 134 1.00 -12.42 -8.35
CA LEU A 134 0.62 -11.48 -7.29
C LEU A 134 -0.85 -11.07 -7.45
N PRO A 135 -1.64 -11.11 -6.37
CA PRO A 135 -3.05 -10.71 -6.39
C PRO A 135 -3.26 -9.20 -6.40
N PHE A 136 -2.18 -8.43 -6.18
CA PHE A 136 -2.26 -6.99 -5.97
C PHE A 136 -2.70 -6.25 -7.24
N VAL A 137 -3.57 -5.26 -7.07
CA VAL A 137 -4.12 -4.49 -8.19
C VAL A 137 -3.15 -3.38 -8.57
N LEU A 138 -2.21 -3.67 -9.49
CA LEU A 138 -1.25 -2.69 -10.01
C LEU A 138 -1.94 -1.66 -10.89
N THR A 139 -1.63 -0.38 -10.69
CA THR A 139 -2.10 0.77 -11.46
C THR A 139 -1.01 1.81 -11.64
N THR A 140 -0.99 2.48 -12.79
CA THR A 140 0.04 3.46 -13.15
C THR A 140 -0.48 4.89 -13.30
N ASN A 141 -1.78 5.08 -13.18
CA ASN A 141 -2.41 6.39 -13.23
C ASN A 141 -3.79 6.39 -12.56
N ASN A 142 -4.31 7.59 -12.28
CA ASN A 142 -5.57 7.76 -11.58
C ASN A 142 -6.79 7.16 -12.29
N LEU A 143 -6.86 7.26 -13.63
CA LEU A 143 -7.99 6.70 -14.39
C LEU A 143 -7.99 5.18 -14.36
N GLU A 144 -6.81 4.57 -14.41
CA GLU A 144 -6.65 3.13 -14.28
C GLU A 144 -7.03 2.67 -12.87
N LEU A 145 -6.53 3.38 -11.85
CA LEU A 145 -6.86 3.11 -10.45
C LEU A 145 -8.37 3.14 -10.22
N GLN A 146 -9.03 4.22 -10.62
CA GLN A 146 -10.48 4.33 -10.51
C GLN A 146 -11.20 3.14 -11.16
N LYS A 147 -10.85 2.81 -12.41
CA LYS A 147 -11.49 1.71 -13.15
C LYS A 147 -11.28 0.36 -12.49
N LYS A 148 -10.06 0.09 -12.01
CA LYS A 148 -9.73 -1.20 -11.38
C LYS A 148 -10.39 -1.33 -10.01
N VAL A 149 -10.47 -0.26 -9.22
CA VAL A 149 -11.22 -0.25 -7.95
C VAL A 149 -12.70 -0.49 -8.20
N GLU A 150 -13.33 0.24 -9.13
CA GLU A 150 -14.75 0.08 -9.45
C GLU A 150 -15.11 -1.33 -9.95
N LYS A 151 -14.16 -2.01 -10.60
CA LYS A 151 -14.34 -3.36 -11.16
C LYS A 151 -13.73 -4.45 -10.28
N PHE A 152 -13.27 -4.12 -9.10
CA PHE A 152 -12.62 -5.09 -8.21
C PHE A 152 -13.54 -6.28 -7.92
N ASP A 153 -13.03 -7.49 -8.15
CA ASP A 153 -13.74 -8.74 -7.88
C ASP A 153 -13.11 -9.43 -6.67
N SER A 154 -13.82 -9.38 -5.55
CA SER A 154 -13.35 -9.96 -4.29
C SER A 154 -13.17 -11.47 -4.36
N ALA A 155 -13.99 -12.19 -5.16
CA ALA A 155 -13.87 -13.63 -5.28
C ALA A 155 -12.60 -14.02 -6.05
N ILE A 156 -12.34 -13.37 -7.17
CA ILE A 156 -11.12 -13.56 -7.97
C ILE A 156 -9.90 -13.18 -7.15
N TYR A 157 -9.94 -12.02 -6.48
CA TYR A 157 -8.85 -11.55 -5.62
C TYR A 157 -8.50 -12.55 -4.53
N ASN A 158 -9.50 -13.04 -3.78
CA ASN A 158 -9.28 -14.00 -2.70
C ASN A 158 -8.75 -15.35 -3.20
N MET A 159 -9.15 -15.79 -4.39
CA MET A 159 -8.57 -16.99 -5.02
C MET A 159 -7.08 -16.80 -5.34
N SER A 160 -6.74 -15.67 -5.95
CA SER A 160 -5.35 -15.32 -6.30
C SER A 160 -4.49 -15.13 -5.05
N LEU A 161 -5.05 -14.52 -3.99
CA LEU A 161 -4.38 -14.34 -2.71
C LEU A 161 -4.04 -15.69 -2.06
N LYS A 162 -5.00 -16.61 -2.00
CA LYS A 162 -4.77 -17.98 -1.47
C LYS A 162 -3.71 -18.72 -2.28
N LYS A 163 -3.74 -18.56 -3.60
CA LYS A 163 -2.71 -19.14 -4.46
C LYS A 163 -1.32 -18.59 -4.13
N MET A 164 -1.17 -17.26 -4.00
CA MET A 164 0.09 -16.61 -3.63
C MET A 164 0.61 -17.14 -2.28
N VAL A 165 -0.26 -17.21 -1.26
CA VAL A 165 0.10 -17.72 0.08
C VAL A 165 0.66 -19.15 -0.01
N ILE A 166 0.05 -20.01 -0.83
CA ILE A 166 0.52 -21.39 -1.04
C ILE A 166 1.86 -21.39 -1.78
N ASP A 167 1.95 -20.68 -2.91
CA ASP A 167 3.13 -20.66 -3.78
C ASP A 167 4.37 -20.08 -3.10
N THR A 168 4.18 -19.11 -2.20
CA THR A 168 5.26 -18.48 -1.42
C THR A 168 5.56 -19.20 -0.11
N ASN A 169 4.79 -20.24 0.24
CA ASN A 169 4.84 -20.90 1.54
C ASN A 169 4.73 -19.91 2.72
N MET A 170 3.94 -18.87 2.54
CA MET A 170 3.69 -17.88 3.60
C MET A 170 2.89 -18.56 4.71
N GLN A 171 3.41 -18.49 5.93
CA GLN A 171 2.77 -19.08 7.11
C GLN A 171 2.72 -18.01 8.22
N GLU A 172 1.51 -17.54 8.51
CA GLU A 172 1.30 -16.62 9.61
C GLU A 172 0.46 -17.30 10.72
N ASP A 173 1.11 -17.59 11.83
CA ASP A 173 0.50 -18.21 13.02
C ASP A 173 0.75 -17.38 14.29
N GLY A 174 1.20 -16.13 14.14
CA GLY A 174 1.57 -15.23 15.24
C GLY A 174 2.85 -15.66 15.99
N LYS A 175 3.62 -16.61 15.47
CA LYS A 175 4.81 -17.16 16.15
C LYS A 175 6.12 -16.93 15.41
N ALA A 176 6.13 -16.11 14.37
CA ALA A 176 7.31 -15.89 13.53
C ALA A 176 8.52 -15.44 14.36
N ALA A 177 8.35 -14.44 15.24
CA ALA A 177 9.42 -13.95 16.11
C ALA A 177 9.96 -15.06 17.03
N ARG A 178 9.09 -15.89 17.61
CA ARG A 178 9.50 -17.01 18.46
C ARG A 178 10.34 -18.02 17.66
N LYS A 179 9.90 -18.42 16.47
CA LYS A 179 10.62 -19.36 15.59
C LYS A 179 12.02 -18.86 15.23
N VAL A 180 12.15 -17.56 14.94
CA VAL A 180 13.46 -16.93 14.67
C VAL A 180 14.37 -17.00 15.89
N VAL A 181 13.88 -16.63 17.07
CA VAL A 181 14.66 -16.69 18.32
C VAL A 181 15.08 -18.12 18.63
N GLU A 182 14.17 -19.08 18.54
CA GLU A 182 14.47 -20.51 18.78
C GLU A 182 15.55 -21.01 17.80
N HIS A 183 15.49 -20.61 16.52
CA HIS A 183 16.51 -20.98 15.53
C HIS A 183 17.89 -20.39 15.88
N ILE A 184 17.95 -19.10 16.24
CA ILE A 184 19.21 -18.44 16.62
C ILE A 184 19.81 -19.08 17.88
N CYS A 185 18.99 -19.41 18.88
CA CYS A 185 19.47 -19.98 20.13
C CYS A 185 19.85 -21.46 20.03
N SER A 186 19.43 -22.17 18.97
CA SER A 186 19.75 -23.57 18.75
C SER A 186 20.90 -23.81 17.76
N SER A 187 21.43 -22.73 17.18
CA SER A 187 22.59 -22.73 16.26
C SER A 187 23.88 -22.46 17.02
#